data_dd64fd5483b671fad6a6cbbf242dbcea
#
_entry.id   dd64fd5483b671fad6a6cbbf242dbcea
#
_cell.length_a   1.000
_cell.length_b   1.000
_cell.length_c   1.000
_cell.angle_alpha   90.00
_cell.angle_beta   90.00
_cell.angle_gamma   90.00
#
_symmetry.space_group_name_H-M   'P 1'
#
loop_
_entity.id
_entity.type
_entity.pdbx_description
1 polymer ?
#
loop_
_entity_poly.entity_id
_entity_poly.type
_entity_poly.pdbx_seq_one_letter_code
_entity_poly.pdbx_strand_id
1 'polypeptide(L)'
;RVRTDTFKLSKSQRRTLQKNQDLRVEHHPPAFCQPGFELYSKYQQNWHHCGTPVTEGDYLDFLIHSPVKTEMLYYYDQERLLAIGWIDILPKMLSSVYFIFDPDEAPRRLGVFSLLYEIEYASRLEKPWLYLGYWVEDSPKMSYKSDFQPAELLFNKKWVPFHQHPELLASQDVSN
;
A
#
# COMPACT_ATOMS: atom_id res chain seq x y z
N ARG A 1 -0.57 8.49 8.16
CA ARG A 1 -1.37 7.40 8.74
C ARG A 1 -2.86 7.68 8.62
N VAL A 2 -3.66 6.65 8.58
CA VAL A 2 -5.13 6.72 8.48
C VAL A 2 -5.76 6.10 9.72
N ARG A 3 -6.84 6.72 10.23
CA ARG A 3 -7.67 6.16 11.31
C ARG A 3 -8.62 5.12 10.71
N THR A 4 -8.51 3.88 11.16
CA THR A 4 -9.31 2.76 10.64
C THR A 4 -10.75 2.77 11.15
N ASP A 5 -10.97 3.23 12.39
CA ASP A 5 -12.27 3.28 13.07
C ASP A 5 -13.20 4.40 12.55
N THR A 6 -12.64 5.43 11.93
CA THR A 6 -13.39 6.59 11.41
C THR A 6 -13.30 6.72 9.89
N PHE A 7 -12.57 5.83 9.23
CA PHE A 7 -12.42 5.85 7.78
C PHE A 7 -13.74 5.62 7.05
N LYS A 8 -13.98 6.43 6.02
CA LYS A 8 -15.18 6.32 5.18
C LYS A 8 -14.79 6.24 3.71
N LEU A 9 -15.29 5.21 3.04
CA LEU A 9 -15.05 5.01 1.61
C LEU A 9 -15.61 6.16 0.76
N SER A 10 -14.78 6.72 -0.10
CA SER A 10 -15.21 7.60 -1.19
C SER A 10 -15.95 6.82 -2.28
N LYS A 11 -16.62 7.52 -3.19
CA LYS A 11 -17.30 6.90 -4.34
C LYS A 11 -16.29 6.16 -5.25
N SER A 12 -15.11 6.72 -5.46
CA SER A 12 -14.04 6.11 -6.25
C SER A 12 -13.51 4.82 -5.61
N GLN A 13 -13.29 4.84 -4.29
CA GLN A 13 -12.82 3.68 -3.54
C GLN A 13 -13.84 2.54 -3.53
N ARG A 14 -15.13 2.83 -3.37
CA ARG A 14 -16.21 1.82 -3.52
C ARG A 14 -16.19 1.14 -4.90
N ARG A 15 -15.97 1.91 -5.98
CA ARG A 15 -15.84 1.34 -7.33
C ARG A 15 -14.61 0.45 -7.46
N THR A 16 -13.50 0.83 -6.81
CA THR A 16 -12.28 -0.01 -6.81
C THR A 16 -12.53 -1.32 -6.06
N LEU A 17 -13.21 -1.31 -4.91
CA LEU A 17 -13.60 -2.54 -4.21
C LEU A 17 -14.49 -3.42 -5.07
N GLN A 18 -15.53 -2.85 -5.69
CA GLN A 18 -16.44 -3.58 -6.55
C GLN A 18 -15.74 -4.22 -7.76
N LYS A 19 -14.77 -3.49 -8.34
CA LYS A 19 -13.99 -3.97 -9.49
C LYS A 19 -13.12 -5.19 -9.17
N ASN A 20 -12.72 -5.33 -7.90
CA ASN A 20 -11.79 -6.36 -7.44
C ASN A 20 -12.46 -7.35 -6.45
N GLN A 21 -13.79 -7.43 -6.44
CA GLN A 21 -14.53 -8.37 -5.58
C GLN A 21 -14.30 -9.86 -5.94
N ASP A 22 -13.77 -10.11 -7.13
CA ASP A 22 -13.37 -11.41 -7.67
C ASP A 22 -12.04 -11.90 -7.10
N LEU A 23 -11.26 -11.02 -6.46
CA LEU A 23 -9.95 -11.38 -5.95
C LEU A 23 -10.04 -12.13 -4.61
N ARG A 24 -9.32 -13.22 -4.54
CA ARG A 24 -9.04 -13.95 -3.30
C ARG A 24 -7.77 -13.42 -2.66
N VAL A 25 -7.80 -13.10 -1.36
CA VAL A 25 -6.64 -12.62 -0.61
C VAL A 25 -6.22 -13.66 0.42
N GLU A 26 -4.96 -14.07 0.35
CA GLU A 26 -4.37 -15.02 1.29
C GLU A 26 -3.28 -14.35 2.13
N HIS A 27 -3.20 -14.75 3.40
CA HIS A 27 -2.21 -14.27 4.35
C HIS A 27 -1.14 -15.34 4.56
N HIS A 28 0.10 -14.98 4.38
CA HIS A 28 1.24 -15.87 4.55
C HIS A 28 2.32 -15.22 5.41
N PRO A 29 3.11 -16.01 6.17
CA PRO A 29 4.35 -15.51 6.76
C PRO A 29 5.34 -15.14 5.65
N PRO A 30 6.28 -14.19 5.88
CA PRO A 30 7.30 -13.88 4.91
C PRO A 30 8.11 -15.11 4.53
N ALA A 31 8.06 -15.48 3.27
CA ALA A 31 8.78 -16.62 2.71
C ALA A 31 9.06 -16.38 1.22
N PHE A 32 10.21 -16.89 0.77
CA PHE A 32 10.49 -16.91 -0.65
C PHE A 32 9.51 -17.84 -1.39
N CYS A 33 9.00 -17.36 -2.49
CA CYS A 33 8.32 -18.20 -3.48
C CYS A 33 8.64 -17.72 -4.89
N GLN A 34 8.84 -18.68 -5.78
CA GLN A 34 9.24 -18.40 -7.16
C GLN A 34 8.24 -17.49 -7.89
N PRO A 35 6.90 -17.71 -7.84
CA PRO A 35 5.94 -16.81 -8.49
C PRO A 35 5.99 -15.37 -7.94
N GLY A 36 6.26 -15.20 -6.64
CA GLY A 36 6.41 -13.88 -6.02
C GLY A 36 7.65 -13.15 -6.51
N PHE A 37 8.77 -13.84 -6.64
CA PHE A 37 10.01 -13.27 -7.20
C PHE A 37 9.86 -12.89 -8.69
N GLU A 38 9.20 -13.72 -9.48
CA GLU A 38 8.89 -13.42 -10.88
C GLU A 38 8.01 -12.18 -11.02
N LEU A 39 6.98 -12.07 -10.20
CA LEU A 39 6.11 -10.89 -10.14
C LEU A 39 6.88 -9.63 -9.72
N TYR A 40 7.75 -9.74 -8.71
CA TYR A 40 8.64 -8.65 -8.27
C TYR A 40 9.56 -8.20 -9.40
N SER A 41 10.20 -9.14 -10.10
CA SER A 41 11.09 -8.84 -11.24
C SER A 41 10.34 -8.14 -12.36
N LYS A 42 9.16 -8.63 -12.75
CA LYS A 42 8.28 -8.00 -13.74
C LYS A 42 7.89 -6.58 -13.32
N TYR A 43 7.51 -6.39 -12.06
CA TYR A 43 7.14 -5.08 -11.52
C TYR A 43 8.30 -4.09 -11.53
N GLN A 44 9.49 -4.49 -11.10
CA GLN A 44 10.67 -3.63 -11.12
C GLN A 44 11.07 -3.19 -12.51
N GLN A 45 11.05 -4.11 -13.48
CA GLN A 45 11.39 -3.81 -14.87
C GLN A 45 10.38 -2.89 -15.54
N ASN A 46 9.09 -3.19 -15.41
CA ASN A 46 8.05 -2.51 -16.19
C ASN A 46 7.47 -1.28 -15.51
N TRP A 47 7.40 -1.26 -14.16
CA TRP A 47 6.80 -0.17 -13.40
C TRP A 47 7.82 0.84 -12.88
N HIS A 48 8.99 0.37 -12.45
CA HIS A 48 10.07 1.23 -11.98
C HIS A 48 11.14 1.49 -13.03
N HIS A 49 11.12 0.80 -14.17
CA HIS A 49 12.10 0.93 -15.24
C HIS A 49 13.54 0.73 -14.75
N CYS A 50 13.74 -0.21 -13.83
CA CYS A 50 15.06 -0.57 -13.34
C CYS A 50 15.90 -1.14 -14.46
N GLY A 51 17.03 -0.50 -14.78
CA GLY A 51 17.92 -0.91 -15.86
C GLY A 51 18.73 -2.18 -15.55
N THR A 52 18.81 -2.58 -14.29
CA THR A 52 19.51 -3.79 -13.84
C THR A 52 18.50 -4.84 -13.36
N PRO A 53 18.68 -6.13 -13.74
CA PRO A 53 17.86 -7.19 -13.19
C PRO A 53 18.00 -7.27 -11.66
N VAL A 54 16.90 -7.48 -10.97
CA VAL A 54 16.89 -7.75 -9.52
C VAL A 54 17.34 -9.18 -9.26
N THR A 55 18.04 -9.40 -8.15
CA THR A 55 18.47 -10.74 -7.73
C THR A 55 17.56 -11.31 -6.67
N GLU A 56 17.59 -12.64 -6.48
CA GLU A 56 16.90 -13.29 -5.36
C GLU A 56 17.41 -12.78 -4.01
N GLY A 57 18.73 -12.48 -3.91
CA GLY A 57 19.32 -11.91 -2.70
C GLY A 57 18.69 -10.56 -2.35
N ASP A 58 18.57 -9.65 -3.32
CA ASP A 58 17.93 -8.35 -3.12
C ASP A 58 16.47 -8.50 -2.66
N TYR A 59 15.74 -9.45 -3.24
CA TYR A 59 14.35 -9.74 -2.87
C TYR A 59 14.26 -10.28 -1.43
N LEU A 60 15.12 -11.22 -1.04
CA LEU A 60 15.15 -11.80 0.29
C LEU A 60 15.50 -10.75 1.36
N ASP A 61 16.55 -9.97 1.12
CA ASP A 61 17.04 -8.98 2.08
C ASP A 61 16.07 -7.81 2.26
N PHE A 62 15.39 -7.42 1.18
CA PHE A 62 14.49 -6.27 1.22
C PHE A 62 13.07 -6.62 1.71
N LEU A 63 12.54 -7.81 1.36
CA LEU A 63 11.12 -8.12 1.52
C LEU A 63 10.82 -9.31 2.42
N ILE A 64 11.77 -10.21 2.63
CA ILE A 64 11.52 -11.44 3.38
C ILE A 64 12.13 -11.38 4.78
N HIS A 65 13.32 -10.83 4.91
CA HIS A 65 13.97 -10.69 6.22
C HIS A 65 13.44 -9.46 6.96
N SER A 66 12.50 -9.68 7.88
CA SER A 66 11.93 -8.60 8.69
C SER A 66 12.25 -8.79 10.19
N PRO A 67 12.65 -7.72 10.91
CA PRO A 67 12.89 -7.78 12.35
C PRO A 67 11.60 -7.71 13.19
N VAL A 68 10.45 -7.53 12.56
CA VAL A 68 9.14 -7.43 13.21
C VAL A 68 8.18 -8.49 12.65
N LYS A 69 7.04 -8.66 13.31
CA LYS A 69 5.98 -9.54 12.78
C LYS A 69 5.45 -8.94 11.49
N THR A 70 5.76 -9.58 10.36
CA THR A 70 5.33 -9.21 9.02
C THR A 70 4.44 -10.31 8.44
N GLU A 71 3.46 -9.92 7.65
CA GLU A 71 2.65 -10.81 6.81
C GLU A 71 2.74 -10.39 5.35
N MET A 72 2.66 -11.38 4.46
CA MET A 72 2.50 -11.18 3.03
C MET A 72 1.05 -11.42 2.64
N LEU A 73 0.45 -10.46 1.93
CA LEU A 73 -0.90 -10.55 1.39
C LEU A 73 -0.79 -10.88 -0.11
N TYR A 74 -1.24 -12.07 -0.48
CA TYR A 74 -1.26 -12.52 -1.86
C TYR A 74 -2.64 -12.29 -2.45
N TYR A 75 -2.70 -11.63 -3.61
CA TYR A 75 -3.94 -11.30 -4.31
C TYR A 75 -4.06 -12.14 -5.58
N TYR A 76 -5.05 -13.04 -5.61
CA TYR A 76 -5.26 -13.97 -6.70
C TYR A 76 -6.54 -13.67 -7.48
N ASP A 77 -6.45 -13.72 -8.80
CA ASP A 77 -7.57 -13.93 -9.70
C ASP A 77 -7.58 -15.42 -10.09
N GLN A 78 -8.51 -16.20 -9.53
CA GLN A 78 -8.48 -17.66 -9.57
C GLN A 78 -7.14 -18.21 -9.05
N GLU A 79 -6.32 -18.80 -9.93
CA GLU A 79 -4.98 -19.32 -9.59
C GLU A 79 -3.84 -18.37 -9.98
N ARG A 80 -4.15 -17.25 -10.65
CA ARG A 80 -3.15 -16.28 -11.09
C ARG A 80 -2.83 -15.29 -9.98
N LEU A 81 -1.57 -15.22 -9.58
CA LEU A 81 -1.06 -14.22 -8.65
C LEU A 81 -0.96 -12.86 -9.35
N LEU A 82 -1.73 -11.88 -8.88
CA LEU A 82 -1.77 -10.53 -9.45
C LEU A 82 -0.97 -9.50 -8.66
N ALA A 83 -0.90 -9.68 -7.35
CA ALA A 83 -0.21 -8.72 -6.48
C ALA A 83 0.24 -9.37 -5.17
N ILE A 84 1.24 -8.74 -4.54
CA ILE A 84 1.67 -9.08 -3.18
C ILE A 84 1.86 -7.77 -2.41
N GLY A 85 1.31 -7.74 -1.19
CA GLY A 85 1.55 -6.68 -0.20
C GLY A 85 2.34 -7.20 0.98
N TRP A 86 3.24 -6.41 1.54
CA TRP A 86 3.94 -6.69 2.80
C TRP A 86 3.44 -5.72 3.85
N ILE A 87 2.99 -6.25 4.96
CA ILE A 87 2.47 -5.46 6.08
C ILE A 87 3.15 -5.86 7.38
N ASP A 88 3.55 -4.87 8.17
CA ASP A 88 4.03 -5.08 9.53
C ASP A 88 2.88 -4.99 10.52
N ILE A 89 2.83 -5.94 11.44
CA ILE A 89 1.80 -6.04 12.47
C ILE A 89 2.40 -5.58 13.79
N LEU A 90 2.07 -4.38 14.19
CA LEU A 90 2.55 -3.75 15.42
C LEU A 90 1.43 -3.70 16.48
N PRO A 91 1.73 -3.47 17.77
CA PRO A 91 0.71 -3.57 18.83
C PRO A 91 -0.54 -2.72 18.61
N LYS A 92 -0.40 -1.49 18.09
CA LYS A 92 -1.51 -0.53 17.90
C LYS A 92 -1.75 -0.11 16.47
N MET A 93 -1.06 -0.74 15.48
CA MET A 93 -1.15 -0.32 14.09
C MET A 93 -0.76 -1.45 13.14
N LEU A 94 -1.18 -1.32 11.90
CA LEU A 94 -0.53 -1.95 10.76
C LEU A 94 0.32 -0.91 10.02
N SER A 95 1.38 -1.38 9.37
CA SER A 95 2.18 -0.56 8.46
C SER A 95 2.23 -1.22 7.10
N SER A 96 1.74 -0.54 6.08
CA SER A 96 1.92 -0.93 4.67
C SER A 96 3.37 -0.68 4.29
N VAL A 97 4.14 -1.75 4.12
CA VAL A 97 5.60 -1.68 3.90
C VAL A 97 5.91 -1.56 2.43
N TYR A 98 5.41 -2.52 1.65
CA TYR A 98 5.66 -2.56 0.21
C TYR A 98 4.49 -3.23 -0.51
N PHE A 99 4.33 -2.90 -1.80
CA PHE A 99 3.29 -3.48 -2.63
C PHE A 99 3.77 -3.61 -4.07
N ILE A 100 3.60 -4.79 -4.65
CA ILE A 100 3.87 -5.07 -6.05
C ILE A 100 2.61 -5.62 -6.72
N PHE A 101 2.49 -5.40 -8.02
CA PHE A 101 1.38 -5.94 -8.80
C PHE A 101 1.81 -6.19 -10.25
N ASP A 102 1.04 -7.01 -10.94
CA ASP A 102 1.22 -7.22 -12.37
C ASP A 102 0.91 -5.92 -13.12
N PRO A 103 1.91 -5.28 -13.79
CA PRO A 103 1.70 -4.01 -14.50
C PRO A 103 0.60 -4.07 -15.58
N ASP A 104 0.32 -5.25 -16.13
CA ASP A 104 -0.75 -5.45 -17.12
C ASP A 104 -2.15 -5.27 -16.47
N GLU A 105 -2.23 -5.37 -15.14
CA GLU A 105 -3.44 -5.19 -14.35
C GLU A 105 -3.59 -3.77 -13.75
N ALA A 106 -2.80 -2.81 -14.22
CA ALA A 106 -2.89 -1.41 -13.76
C ALA A 106 -4.32 -0.83 -13.74
N PRO A 107 -5.21 -1.15 -14.73
CA PRO A 107 -6.60 -0.68 -14.70
C PRO A 107 -7.40 -1.14 -13.47
N ARG A 108 -7.03 -2.22 -12.79
CA ARG A 108 -7.67 -2.69 -11.55
C ARG A 108 -7.41 -1.77 -10.34
N ARG A 109 -6.37 -0.90 -10.40
CA ARG A 109 -5.97 -0.03 -9.29
C ARG A 109 -5.62 -0.82 -8.03
N LEU A 110 -4.85 -1.90 -8.19
CA LEU A 110 -4.56 -2.86 -7.12
C LEU A 110 -3.89 -2.22 -5.90
N GLY A 111 -3.05 -1.19 -6.06
CA GLY A 111 -2.48 -0.46 -4.93
C GLY A 111 -3.51 0.28 -4.08
N VAL A 112 -4.59 0.82 -4.69
CA VAL A 112 -5.71 1.40 -3.95
C VAL A 112 -6.52 0.30 -3.27
N PHE A 113 -6.77 -0.81 -3.97
CA PHE A 113 -7.49 -1.96 -3.42
C PHE A 113 -6.78 -2.55 -2.20
N SER A 114 -5.45 -2.72 -2.28
CA SER A 114 -4.64 -3.23 -1.17
C SER A 114 -4.77 -2.37 0.08
N LEU A 115 -4.63 -1.05 -0.04
CA LEU A 115 -4.78 -0.16 1.12
C LEU A 115 -6.19 -0.21 1.72
N LEU A 116 -7.24 -0.34 0.90
CA LEU A 116 -8.60 -0.51 1.41
C LEU A 116 -8.77 -1.83 2.16
N TYR A 117 -8.20 -2.90 1.65
CA TYR A 117 -8.17 -4.19 2.32
C TYR A 117 -7.41 -4.13 3.65
N GLU A 118 -6.24 -3.48 3.65
CA GLU A 118 -5.40 -3.30 4.84
C GLU A 118 -6.10 -2.45 5.92
N ILE A 119 -6.88 -1.43 5.55
CA ILE A 119 -7.71 -0.66 6.48
C ILE A 119 -8.76 -1.55 7.14
N GLU A 120 -9.47 -2.35 6.34
CA GLU A 120 -10.46 -3.30 6.86
C GLU A 120 -9.81 -4.36 7.75
N TYR A 121 -8.65 -4.89 7.33
CA TYR A 121 -7.88 -5.85 8.12
C TYR A 121 -7.41 -5.27 9.45
N ALA A 122 -6.88 -4.05 9.46
CA ALA A 122 -6.50 -3.35 10.68
C ALA A 122 -7.70 -3.14 11.61
N SER A 123 -8.86 -2.80 11.07
CA SER A 123 -10.10 -2.65 11.84
C SER A 123 -10.54 -3.98 12.47
N ARG A 124 -10.48 -5.10 11.72
CA ARG A 124 -10.77 -6.45 12.26
C ARG A 124 -9.82 -6.87 13.37
N LEU A 125 -8.57 -6.42 13.32
CA LEU A 125 -7.56 -6.64 14.37
C LEU A 125 -7.63 -5.60 15.51
N GLU A 126 -8.65 -4.76 15.55
CA GLU A 126 -8.83 -3.68 16.53
C GLU A 126 -7.63 -2.72 16.60
N LYS A 127 -6.95 -2.52 15.46
CA LYS A 127 -5.83 -1.59 15.35
C LYS A 127 -6.31 -0.25 14.81
N PRO A 128 -6.22 0.83 15.59
CA PRO A 128 -6.79 2.13 15.22
C PRO A 128 -6.07 2.84 14.07
N TRP A 129 -4.91 2.35 13.65
CA TRP A 129 -4.09 3.02 12.65
C TRP A 129 -3.57 2.08 11.56
N LEU A 130 -3.64 2.56 10.30
CA LEU A 130 -2.84 2.07 9.19
C LEU A 130 -1.84 3.14 8.79
N TYR A 131 -0.56 2.79 8.76
CA TYR A 131 0.53 3.64 8.26
C TYR A 131 0.75 3.33 6.78
N LEU A 132 0.66 4.37 5.93
CA LEU A 132 0.74 4.24 4.46
C LEU A 132 2.17 4.38 3.91
N GLY A 133 3.18 4.55 4.80
CA GLY A 133 4.54 4.89 4.40
C GLY A 133 4.67 6.36 3.99
N TYR A 134 5.71 6.67 3.22
CA TYR A 134 5.97 8.02 2.74
C TYR A 134 4.91 8.49 1.75
N TRP A 135 4.66 9.79 1.77
CA TRP A 135 3.87 10.50 0.78
C TRP A 135 4.74 11.59 0.13
N VAL A 136 4.67 11.69 -1.19
CA VAL A 136 5.37 12.70 -1.99
C VAL A 136 4.33 13.31 -2.92
N GLU A 137 4.08 14.62 -2.78
CA GLU A 137 3.01 15.34 -3.49
C GLU A 137 3.13 15.21 -5.01
N ASP A 138 4.30 15.51 -5.54
CA ASP A 138 4.57 15.53 -6.98
C ASP A 138 4.85 14.14 -7.59
N SER A 139 4.70 13.06 -6.80
CA SER A 139 4.88 11.71 -7.29
C SER A 139 3.56 11.08 -7.74
N PRO A 140 3.32 10.88 -9.04
CA PRO A 140 2.12 10.21 -9.53
C PRO A 140 1.89 8.82 -8.92
N LYS A 141 2.99 8.15 -8.50
CA LYS A 141 2.96 6.83 -7.86
C LYS A 141 2.57 6.87 -6.38
N MET A 142 2.58 8.04 -5.73
CA MET A 142 2.32 8.21 -4.30
C MET A 142 1.16 9.16 -4.00
N SER A 143 0.80 10.05 -4.92
CA SER A 143 -0.24 11.06 -4.73
C SER A 143 -1.59 10.49 -4.31
N TYR A 144 -1.95 9.28 -4.80
CA TYR A 144 -3.22 8.62 -4.47
C TYR A 144 -3.40 8.33 -2.97
N LYS A 145 -2.32 8.34 -2.18
CA LYS A 145 -2.39 8.14 -0.72
C LYS A 145 -3.12 9.29 -0.02
N SER A 146 -3.14 10.48 -0.61
CA SER A 146 -3.91 11.63 -0.11
C SER A 146 -5.42 11.44 -0.16
N ASP A 147 -5.91 10.51 -0.98
CA ASP A 147 -7.34 10.19 -1.10
C ASP A 147 -7.89 9.38 0.10
N PHE A 148 -7.01 8.89 0.98
CA PHE A 148 -7.38 8.10 2.15
C PHE A 148 -7.60 9.01 3.36
N GLN A 149 -8.81 9.58 3.49
CA GLN A 149 -9.16 10.53 4.54
C GLN A 149 -10.16 9.93 5.55
N PRO A 150 -10.09 10.33 6.83
CA PRO A 150 -9.15 11.28 7.42
C PRO A 150 -7.76 10.69 7.61
N ALA A 151 -6.74 11.46 7.23
CA ALA A 151 -5.35 11.08 7.34
C ALA A 151 -4.54 12.13 8.14
N GLU A 152 -3.42 11.68 8.69
CA GLU A 152 -2.45 12.53 9.37
C GLU A 152 -1.07 12.34 8.74
N LEU A 153 -0.32 13.43 8.60
CA LEU A 153 1.08 13.46 8.22
C LEU A 153 1.98 13.63 9.43
N LEU A 154 3.12 12.97 9.44
CA LEU A 154 4.18 13.22 10.42
C LEU A 154 5.06 14.36 9.91
N PHE A 155 4.89 15.55 10.47
CA PHE A 155 5.65 16.74 10.14
C PHE A 155 6.32 17.29 11.40
N ASN A 156 7.63 17.54 11.35
CA ASN A 156 8.43 18.02 12.49
C ASN A 156 8.18 17.21 13.78
N LYS A 157 8.16 15.88 13.68
CA LYS A 157 7.91 14.93 14.78
C LYS A 157 6.51 15.03 15.42
N LYS A 158 5.56 15.70 14.77
CA LYS A 158 4.16 15.81 15.21
C LYS A 158 3.23 15.29 14.15
N TRP A 159 2.17 14.60 14.56
CA TRP A 159 1.09 14.20 13.68
C TRP A 159 0.14 15.37 13.49
N VAL A 160 -0.06 15.78 12.24
CA VAL A 160 -0.96 16.88 11.85
C VAL A 160 -1.99 16.35 10.86
N PRO A 161 -3.25 16.78 10.94
CA PRO A 161 -4.25 16.41 9.94
C PRO A 161 -3.78 16.79 8.53
N PHE A 162 -3.97 15.90 7.56
CA PHE A 162 -3.48 16.08 6.20
C PHE A 162 -3.92 17.42 5.58
N HIS A 163 -5.20 17.79 5.76
CA HIS A 163 -5.76 19.05 5.26
C HIS A 163 -5.25 20.32 5.97
N GLN A 164 -4.48 20.18 7.03
CA GLN A 164 -3.88 21.31 7.77
C GLN A 164 -2.36 21.38 7.59
N HIS A 165 -1.80 20.61 6.66
CA HIS A 165 -0.37 20.64 6.41
C HIS A 165 0.04 22.00 5.85
N PRO A 166 1.08 22.69 6.43
CA PRO A 166 1.44 24.06 6.05
C PRO A 166 1.77 24.24 4.57
N GLU A 167 2.45 23.27 3.96
CA GLU A 167 2.82 23.31 2.54
C GLU A 167 1.61 23.14 1.62
N LEU A 168 0.63 22.34 2.00
CA LEU A 168 -0.64 22.18 1.26
C LEU A 168 -1.52 23.43 1.37
N LEU A 169 -1.45 24.14 2.51
CA LEU A 169 -2.17 25.42 2.68
C LEU A 169 -1.50 26.52 1.85
N ALA A 170 -0.17 26.54 1.78
CA ALA A 170 0.57 27.53 0.98
C ALA A 170 0.31 27.38 -0.53
N SER A 171 0.10 26.17 -1.03
CA SER A 171 -0.22 25.92 -2.45
C SER A 171 -1.63 26.35 -2.85
N GLN A 172 -2.57 26.49 -1.91
CA GLN A 172 -3.93 26.96 -2.16
C GLN A 172 -4.02 28.49 -2.24
N ASP A 173 -3.12 29.22 -1.57
CA ASP A 173 -3.09 30.69 -1.59
C ASP A 173 -2.48 31.28 -2.87
N VAL A 174 -1.79 30.48 -3.69
CA VAL A 174 -1.17 30.90 -4.96
C VAL A 174 -2.12 30.76 -6.16
N SER A 175 -3.29 30.16 -5.96
CA SER A 175 -4.27 29.87 -7.04
C SER A 175 -5.50 30.78 -7.03
N ASN A 176 -5.46 31.92 -6.33
CA ASN A 176 -6.52 32.97 -6.34
C ASN A 176 -6.06 34.24 -7.04
#